data_3038d058ad8bd0fc66ec1924e66c38d9
#
_entry.id   3038d058ad8bd0fc66ec1924e66c38d9
#
_cell.length_a   1.000
_cell.length_b   1.000
_cell.length_c   1.000
_cell.angle_alpha   90.00
_cell.angle_beta   90.00
_cell.angle_gamma   90.00
#
_symmetry.space_group_name_H-M   'P 1'
#
loop_
_entity.id
_entity.type
_entity.pdbx_description
1 polymer ?
#
loop_
_entity_poly.entity_id
_entity_poly.type
_entity_poly.pdbx_seq_one_letter_code
_entity_poly.pdbx_strand_id
1 'polypeptide(L)'
;AGQLNDLGSAIGNAVEERLKSERFKAELITNVSHDLKTPLTSIINYVDLLKKTGVEDPKALEYIEVLDRKSQRLKKLTEDLVEASKASTGALTVNKERLGFIQLLDQALGEYEEKFEKSGLSPVCTAPDHELYVEADGRHLWRVIDNLLGNCVKYAMPGTRVYLDVKAWDGNVVLSVKNVSREPLNIPADRLMERFVRGEESRTTEGSGLGLSIARSLTELQGGTFRLDIDGDLFKAVVSFPECRALTAAPPL
;
A
#
# COMPACT_ATOMS: atom_id res chain seq x y z
N ALA A 1 3.99 -44.51 16.94
CA ALA A 1 4.69 -43.32 17.45
C ALA A 1 5.82 -42.87 16.50
N GLY A 2 6.54 -43.78 15.79
CA GLY A 2 7.62 -43.43 14.87
C GLY A 2 7.15 -42.60 13.67
N GLN A 3 6.15 -43.03 12.95
CA GLN A 3 5.65 -42.35 11.73
C GLN A 3 5.10 -40.94 11.94
N LEU A 4 4.55 -40.66 13.12
CA LEU A 4 4.10 -39.30 13.49
C LEU A 4 5.29 -38.34 13.79
N ASN A 5 6.35 -38.88 14.36
CA ASN A 5 7.57 -38.10 14.59
C ASN A 5 8.33 -37.81 13.28
N ASP A 6 8.39 -38.81 12.38
CA ASP A 6 9.00 -38.65 11.06
C ASP A 6 8.23 -37.64 10.17
N LEU A 7 6.90 -37.66 10.25
CA LEU A 7 6.05 -36.64 9.55
C LEU A 7 6.25 -35.25 10.14
N GLY A 8 6.33 -35.12 11.46
CA GLY A 8 6.60 -33.85 12.14
C GLY A 8 7.95 -33.25 11.75
N SER A 9 9.00 -34.07 11.69
CA SER A 9 10.33 -33.63 11.27
C SER A 9 10.40 -33.27 9.77
N ALA A 10 9.70 -34.01 8.91
CA ALA A 10 9.63 -33.72 7.48
C ALA A 10 8.88 -32.39 7.20
N ILE A 11 7.78 -32.13 7.92
CA ILE A 11 7.06 -30.84 7.85
C ILE A 11 7.95 -29.70 8.40
N GLY A 12 8.63 -29.89 9.50
CA GLY A 12 9.57 -28.93 10.08
C GLY A 12 10.66 -28.54 9.08
N ASN A 13 11.31 -29.51 8.47
CA ASN A 13 12.34 -29.30 7.46
C ASN A 13 11.82 -28.57 6.22
N ALA A 14 10.63 -28.96 5.71
CA ALA A 14 10.01 -28.29 4.56
C ALA A 14 9.63 -26.84 4.86
N VAL A 15 9.16 -26.54 6.06
CA VAL A 15 8.86 -25.17 6.50
C VAL A 15 10.14 -24.33 6.61
N GLU A 16 11.20 -24.90 7.20
CA GLU A 16 12.50 -24.22 7.35
C GLU A 16 13.15 -23.94 5.98
N GLU A 17 13.11 -24.89 5.07
CA GLU A 17 13.62 -24.71 3.70
C GLU A 17 12.83 -23.63 2.94
N ARG A 18 11.51 -23.61 3.09
CA ARG A 18 10.65 -22.57 2.51
C ARG A 18 10.96 -21.19 3.08
N LEU A 19 11.11 -21.07 4.40
CA LEU A 19 11.49 -19.81 5.06
C LEU A 19 12.87 -19.33 4.60
N LYS A 20 13.85 -20.23 4.46
CA LYS A 20 15.19 -19.91 3.97
C LYS A 20 15.15 -19.43 2.51
N SER A 21 14.34 -20.06 1.66
CA SER A 21 14.12 -19.62 0.27
C SER A 21 13.49 -18.25 0.20
N GLU A 22 12.46 -17.97 1.02
CA GLU A 22 11.81 -16.64 1.04
C GLU A 22 12.75 -15.54 1.58
N ARG A 23 13.55 -15.84 2.59
CA ARG A 23 14.58 -14.89 3.07
C ARG A 23 15.63 -14.60 2.00
N PHE A 24 16.12 -15.62 1.31
CA PHE A 24 17.09 -15.47 0.23
C PHE A 24 16.53 -14.63 -0.93
N LYS A 25 15.28 -14.87 -1.35
CA LYS A 25 14.60 -14.04 -2.36
C LYS A 25 14.51 -12.57 -1.92
N ALA A 26 14.17 -12.33 -0.66
CA ALA A 26 14.06 -10.97 -0.11
C ALA A 26 15.42 -10.26 -0.06
N GLU A 27 16.47 -10.96 0.31
CA GLU A 27 17.84 -10.43 0.35
C GLU A 27 18.34 -10.10 -1.07
N LEU A 28 18.10 -10.99 -2.04
CA LEU A 28 18.38 -10.71 -3.46
C LEU A 28 17.64 -9.49 -3.96
N ILE A 29 16.34 -9.37 -3.69
CA ILE A 29 15.53 -8.22 -4.10
C ILE A 29 16.06 -6.94 -3.46
N THR A 30 16.45 -6.98 -2.19
CA THR A 30 16.98 -5.82 -1.48
C THR A 30 18.32 -5.38 -2.08
N ASN A 31 19.23 -6.32 -2.36
CA ASN A 31 20.55 -6.02 -2.95
C ASN A 31 20.42 -5.47 -4.37
N VAL A 32 19.64 -6.14 -5.24
CA VAL A 32 19.38 -5.67 -6.61
C VAL A 32 18.74 -4.29 -6.61
N SER A 33 17.82 -4.02 -5.71
CA SER A 33 17.15 -2.72 -5.63
C SER A 33 18.09 -1.62 -5.15
N HIS A 34 19.01 -1.92 -4.23
CA HIS A 34 20.08 -0.99 -3.84
C HIS A 34 20.97 -0.64 -5.03
N ASP A 35 21.37 -1.64 -5.81
CA ASP A 35 22.22 -1.46 -6.98
C ASP A 35 21.51 -0.73 -8.14
N LEU A 36 20.18 -0.81 -8.21
CA LEU A 36 19.36 -0.03 -9.13
C LEU A 36 19.13 1.42 -8.66
N LYS A 37 19.09 1.67 -7.35
CA LYS A 37 18.85 3.00 -6.80
C LYS A 37 19.92 4.01 -7.17
N THR A 38 21.18 3.59 -7.18
CA THR A 38 22.34 4.47 -7.47
C THR A 38 22.32 5.02 -8.89
N PRO A 39 22.28 4.19 -9.98
CA PRO A 39 22.21 4.71 -11.34
C PRO A 39 20.92 5.50 -11.61
N LEU A 40 19.82 5.10 -10.98
CA LEU A 40 18.54 5.78 -11.14
C LEU A 40 18.54 7.17 -10.50
N THR A 41 19.16 7.33 -9.34
CA THR A 41 19.37 8.64 -8.72
C THR A 41 20.21 9.55 -9.63
N SER A 42 21.23 9.00 -10.29
CA SER A 42 22.03 9.74 -11.26
C SER A 42 21.19 10.20 -12.45
N ILE A 43 20.35 9.31 -13.02
CA ILE A 43 19.45 9.66 -14.13
C ILE A 43 18.51 10.81 -13.73
N ILE A 44 17.89 10.73 -12.57
CA ILE A 44 16.98 11.78 -12.05
C ILE A 44 17.72 13.11 -11.91
N ASN A 45 18.91 13.09 -11.32
CA ASN A 45 19.72 14.30 -11.15
C ASN A 45 20.12 14.94 -12.50
N TYR A 46 20.48 14.15 -13.50
CA TYR A 46 20.81 14.68 -14.84
C TYR A 46 19.56 15.21 -15.56
N VAL A 47 18.40 14.59 -15.39
CA VAL A 47 17.13 15.11 -15.90
C VAL A 47 16.78 16.45 -15.26
N ASP A 48 16.97 16.59 -13.95
CA ASP A 48 16.76 17.85 -13.23
C ASP A 48 17.74 18.94 -13.68
N LEU A 49 19.00 18.57 -13.92
CA LEU A 49 19.98 19.50 -14.47
C LEU A 49 19.59 19.96 -15.88
N LEU A 50 19.16 19.04 -16.75
CA LEU A 50 18.69 19.39 -18.10
C LEU A 50 17.49 20.32 -18.07
N LYS A 51 16.54 20.13 -17.16
CA LYS A 51 15.42 21.08 -16.96
C LYS A 51 15.89 22.48 -16.58
N LYS A 52 16.99 22.59 -15.84
CA LYS A 52 17.56 23.88 -15.37
C LYS A 52 18.46 24.57 -16.40
N THR A 53 18.93 23.88 -17.46
CA THR A 53 19.83 24.43 -18.48
C THR A 53 19.13 25.34 -19.49
N GLY A 54 17.79 25.52 -19.38
CA GLY A 54 17.06 26.43 -20.29
C GLY A 54 16.97 25.88 -21.73
N VAL A 55 16.73 24.57 -21.87
CA VAL A 55 16.48 23.98 -23.18
C VAL A 55 15.25 24.62 -23.81
N GLU A 56 15.41 25.26 -24.97
CA GLU A 56 14.34 25.99 -25.66
C GLU A 56 13.60 25.15 -26.71
N ASP A 57 14.22 24.02 -27.17
CA ASP A 57 13.59 23.14 -28.16
C ASP A 57 12.38 22.42 -27.52
N PRO A 58 11.13 22.62 -28.04
CA PRO A 58 9.93 22.01 -27.51
C PRO A 58 9.97 20.47 -27.51
N LYS A 59 10.61 19.85 -28.51
CA LYS A 59 10.77 18.39 -28.57
C LYS A 59 11.71 17.87 -27.50
N ALA A 60 12.81 18.60 -27.25
CA ALA A 60 13.75 18.24 -26.20
C ALA A 60 13.09 18.37 -24.82
N LEU A 61 12.27 19.39 -24.58
CA LEU A 61 11.47 19.53 -23.35
C LEU A 61 10.51 18.36 -23.17
N GLU A 62 9.78 17.96 -24.19
CA GLU A 62 8.90 16.79 -24.17
C GLU A 62 9.66 15.51 -23.79
N TYR A 63 10.85 15.29 -24.38
CA TYR A 63 11.69 14.13 -24.06
C TYR A 63 12.19 14.16 -22.60
N ILE A 64 12.59 15.32 -22.12
CA ILE A 64 13.02 15.52 -20.72
C ILE A 64 11.87 15.19 -19.76
N GLU A 65 10.64 15.65 -20.04
CA GLU A 65 9.47 15.33 -19.23
C GLU A 65 9.13 13.83 -19.23
N VAL A 66 9.25 13.17 -20.39
CA VAL A 66 9.06 11.72 -20.48
C VAL A 66 10.12 10.98 -19.66
N LEU A 67 11.38 11.37 -19.76
CA LEU A 67 12.48 10.78 -18.99
C LEU A 67 12.27 10.97 -17.49
N ASP A 68 11.92 12.17 -17.06
CA ASP A 68 11.62 12.45 -15.64
C ASP A 68 10.52 11.55 -15.12
N ARG A 69 9.36 11.54 -15.78
CA ARG A 69 8.23 10.69 -15.39
C ARG A 69 8.60 9.21 -15.33
N LYS A 70 9.37 8.71 -16.31
CA LYS A 70 9.80 7.30 -16.34
C LYS A 70 10.82 6.99 -15.24
N SER A 71 11.74 7.91 -14.96
CA SER A 71 12.74 7.78 -13.90
C SER A 71 12.10 7.77 -12.51
N GLN A 72 11.18 8.69 -12.24
CA GLN A 72 10.43 8.75 -10.98
C GLN A 72 9.58 7.48 -10.77
N ARG A 73 8.97 7.00 -11.86
CA ARG A 73 8.22 5.74 -11.81
C ARG A 73 9.12 4.56 -11.45
N LEU A 74 10.29 4.44 -12.08
CA LEU A 74 11.22 3.34 -11.80
C LEU A 74 11.74 3.42 -10.36
N LYS A 75 12.00 4.63 -9.84
CA LYS A 75 12.34 4.86 -8.44
C LYS A 75 11.25 4.31 -7.50
N LYS A 76 9.99 4.68 -7.74
CA LYS A 76 8.87 4.20 -6.94
C LYS A 76 8.73 2.67 -7.01
N LEU A 77 8.90 2.07 -8.19
CA LEU A 77 8.84 0.62 -8.37
C LEU A 77 9.92 -0.13 -7.56
N THR A 78 11.15 0.40 -7.54
CA THR A 78 12.25 -0.19 -6.76
C THR A 78 12.01 -0.05 -5.26
N GLU A 79 11.51 1.09 -4.81
CA GLU A 79 11.14 1.33 -3.41
C GLU A 79 10.01 0.39 -2.97
N ASP A 80 8.93 0.30 -3.76
CA ASP A 80 7.80 -0.61 -3.52
C ASP A 80 8.26 -2.08 -3.43
N LEU A 81 9.19 -2.49 -4.30
CA LEU A 81 9.73 -3.86 -4.33
C LEU A 81 10.53 -4.19 -3.06
N VAL A 82 11.40 -3.27 -2.61
CA VAL A 82 12.15 -3.43 -1.35
C VAL A 82 11.20 -3.52 -0.17
N GLU A 83 10.22 -2.61 -0.11
CA GLU A 83 9.24 -2.57 0.98
C GLU A 83 8.43 -3.87 1.05
N ALA A 84 7.88 -4.32 -0.10
CA ALA A 84 7.16 -5.59 -0.19
C ALA A 84 8.02 -6.79 0.22
N SER A 85 9.30 -6.78 -0.15
CA SER A 85 10.26 -7.83 0.22
C SER A 85 10.52 -7.85 1.72
N LYS A 86 10.85 -6.69 2.32
CA LYS A 86 11.12 -6.56 3.76
C LYS A 86 9.87 -6.84 4.61
N ALA A 87 8.70 -6.38 4.18
CA ALA A 87 7.44 -6.64 4.87
C ALA A 87 7.13 -8.14 4.96
N SER A 88 7.36 -8.89 3.87
CA SER A 88 7.08 -10.33 3.84
C SER A 88 8.03 -11.19 4.64
N THR A 89 9.24 -10.71 4.93
CA THR A 89 10.24 -11.44 5.73
C THR A 89 10.27 -11.02 7.19
N GLY A 90 9.40 -10.05 7.57
CA GLY A 90 9.43 -9.47 8.91
C GLY A 90 10.68 -8.62 9.20
N ALA A 91 11.44 -8.25 8.15
CA ALA A 91 12.67 -7.45 8.29
C ALA A 91 12.39 -5.94 8.41
N LEU A 92 11.12 -5.51 8.30
CA LEU A 92 10.74 -4.13 8.57
C LEU A 92 10.68 -3.86 10.07
N THR A 93 11.30 -2.77 10.50
CA THR A 93 11.16 -2.27 11.86
C THR A 93 9.83 -1.53 11.99
N VAL A 94 9.03 -1.89 12.99
CA VAL A 94 7.76 -1.25 13.31
C VAL A 94 7.89 -0.53 14.64
N ASN A 95 7.78 0.78 14.63
CA ASN A 95 7.77 1.61 15.82
C ASN A 95 6.32 2.00 16.15
N LYS A 96 5.63 1.14 16.91
CA LYS A 96 4.23 1.40 17.28
C LYS A 96 4.14 2.54 18.28
N GLU A 97 3.22 3.44 18.01
CA GLU A 97 2.82 4.52 18.91
C GLU A 97 1.29 4.68 18.88
N ARG A 98 0.76 5.35 19.88
CA ARG A 98 -0.68 5.65 19.91
C ARG A 98 -1.00 6.75 18.92
N LEU A 99 -1.79 6.43 17.89
CA LEU A 99 -2.14 7.33 16.79
C LEU A 99 -3.64 7.57 16.73
N GLY A 100 -4.03 8.82 16.42
CA GLY A 100 -5.38 9.17 16.02
C GLY A 100 -5.63 8.70 14.59
N PHE A 101 -6.54 7.73 14.43
CA PHE A 101 -6.80 7.11 13.13
C PHE A 101 -7.56 8.04 12.19
N ILE A 102 -8.55 8.77 12.72
CA ILE A 102 -9.38 9.70 11.94
C ILE A 102 -8.52 10.89 11.51
N GLN A 103 -7.72 11.45 12.42
CA GLN A 103 -6.80 12.54 12.10
C GLN A 103 -5.83 12.16 10.96
N LEU A 104 -5.27 10.95 10.98
CA LEU A 104 -4.37 10.47 9.93
C LEU A 104 -5.11 10.30 8.59
N LEU A 105 -6.35 9.80 8.61
CA LEU A 105 -7.17 9.67 7.40
C LEU A 105 -7.54 11.03 6.82
N ASP A 106 -7.94 12.01 7.64
CA ASP A 106 -8.27 13.36 7.21
C ASP A 106 -7.07 14.06 6.56
N GLN A 107 -5.88 13.90 7.15
CA GLN A 107 -4.65 14.39 6.53
C GLN A 107 -4.42 13.74 5.16
N ALA A 108 -4.60 12.44 5.03
CA ALA A 108 -4.44 11.75 3.76
C ALA A 108 -5.47 12.21 2.72
N LEU A 109 -6.72 12.42 3.13
CA LEU A 109 -7.77 12.94 2.25
C LEU A 109 -7.44 14.35 1.75
N GLY A 110 -6.90 15.22 2.60
CA GLY A 110 -6.43 16.55 2.20
C GLY A 110 -5.34 16.48 1.12
N GLU A 111 -4.36 15.58 1.26
CA GLU A 111 -3.29 15.40 0.24
C GLU A 111 -3.81 14.79 -1.08
N TYR A 112 -4.95 14.12 -1.04
CA TYR A 112 -5.56 13.49 -2.21
C TYR A 112 -6.66 14.34 -2.87
N GLU A 113 -7.07 15.47 -2.30
CA GLU A 113 -8.18 16.30 -2.79
C GLU A 113 -8.03 16.64 -4.28
N GLU A 114 -6.90 17.24 -4.65
CA GLU A 114 -6.60 17.61 -6.04
C GLU A 114 -6.55 16.39 -6.99
N LYS A 115 -6.04 15.23 -6.49
CA LYS A 115 -5.97 14.00 -7.29
C LYS A 115 -7.36 13.42 -7.54
N PHE A 116 -8.25 13.45 -6.56
CA PHE A 116 -9.64 13.04 -6.70
C PHE A 116 -10.37 13.95 -7.69
N GLU A 117 -10.23 15.25 -7.55
CA GLU A 117 -10.83 16.23 -8.46
C GLU A 117 -10.37 16.00 -9.90
N LYS A 118 -9.07 15.89 -10.15
CA LYS A 118 -8.50 15.61 -11.49
C LYS A 118 -8.98 14.29 -12.09
N SER A 119 -9.30 13.31 -11.24
CA SER A 119 -9.82 12.00 -11.68
C SER A 119 -11.34 11.96 -11.80
N GLY A 120 -12.03 13.08 -11.52
CA GLY A 120 -13.48 13.15 -11.52
C GLY A 120 -14.15 12.29 -10.45
N LEU A 121 -13.49 12.11 -9.30
CA LEU A 121 -13.98 11.30 -8.19
C LEU A 121 -14.42 12.18 -7.03
N SER A 122 -15.49 11.76 -6.34
CA SER A 122 -16.02 12.45 -5.16
C SER A 122 -15.84 11.60 -3.92
N PRO A 123 -14.86 11.91 -3.03
CA PRO A 123 -14.70 11.18 -1.78
C PRO A 123 -15.88 11.50 -0.84
N VAL A 124 -16.41 10.46 -0.19
CA VAL A 124 -17.45 10.56 0.84
C VAL A 124 -16.91 9.84 2.08
N CYS A 125 -16.50 10.62 3.08
CA CYS A 125 -15.99 10.10 4.33
C CYS A 125 -17.09 10.09 5.40
N THR A 126 -17.23 8.97 6.10
CA THR A 126 -18.09 8.82 7.27
C THR A 126 -17.24 8.32 8.42
N ALA A 127 -17.20 9.07 9.50
CA ALA A 127 -16.44 8.76 10.70
C ALA A 127 -17.25 9.16 11.96
N PRO A 128 -16.96 8.58 13.13
CA PRO A 128 -17.51 9.07 14.41
C PRO A 128 -17.05 10.49 14.72
N ASP A 129 -17.85 11.21 15.56
CA ASP A 129 -17.52 12.57 16.01
C ASP A 129 -16.36 12.63 17.03
N HIS A 130 -15.82 11.49 17.44
CA HIS A 130 -14.70 11.37 18.37
C HIS A 130 -13.56 10.58 17.75
N GLU A 131 -12.32 10.91 18.13
CA GLU A 131 -11.12 10.25 17.65
C GLU A 131 -11.05 8.78 18.08
N LEU A 132 -10.67 7.92 17.15
CA LEU A 132 -10.38 6.51 17.38
C LEU A 132 -8.86 6.30 17.37
N TYR A 133 -8.36 5.64 18.41
CA TYR A 133 -6.92 5.44 18.58
C TYR A 133 -6.51 4.00 18.29
N VAL A 134 -5.35 3.85 17.64
CA VAL A 134 -4.71 2.56 17.38
C VAL A 134 -3.24 2.60 17.81
N GLU A 135 -2.65 1.43 18.09
CA GLU A 135 -1.20 1.29 18.24
C GLU A 135 -0.59 0.84 16.92
N ALA A 136 0.03 1.77 16.20
CA ALA A 136 0.61 1.51 14.88
C ALA A 136 1.84 2.40 14.62
N ASP A 137 2.64 2.03 13.63
CA ASP A 137 3.67 2.92 13.08
C ASP A 137 3.02 3.89 12.09
N GLY A 138 3.07 5.18 12.38
CA GLY A 138 2.39 6.21 11.60
C GLY A 138 2.81 6.22 10.13
N ARG A 139 4.09 5.97 9.84
CA ARG A 139 4.59 5.92 8.45
C ARG A 139 4.03 4.71 7.69
N HIS A 140 3.95 3.56 8.35
CA HIS A 140 3.41 2.35 7.73
C HIS A 140 1.90 2.43 7.57
N LEU A 141 1.19 2.97 8.56
CA LEU A 141 -0.26 3.19 8.46
C LEU A 141 -0.60 4.22 7.37
N TRP A 142 0.16 5.32 7.30
CA TRP A 142 0.07 6.27 6.19
C TRP A 142 0.22 5.57 4.82
N ARG A 143 1.23 4.71 4.69
CA ARG A 143 1.51 3.97 3.46
C ARG A 143 0.37 3.02 3.07
N VAL A 144 -0.30 2.41 4.07
CA VAL A 144 -1.52 1.61 3.83
C VAL A 144 -2.61 2.47 3.21
N ILE A 145 -2.91 3.62 3.82
CA ILE A 145 -3.93 4.57 3.34
C ILE A 145 -3.56 5.10 1.95
N ASP A 146 -2.31 5.54 1.73
CA ASP A 146 -1.79 6.03 0.44
C ASP A 146 -1.98 4.99 -0.68
N ASN A 147 -1.71 3.71 -0.41
CA ASN A 147 -1.93 2.65 -1.38
C ASN A 147 -3.42 2.46 -1.72
N LEU A 148 -4.32 2.56 -0.74
CA LEU A 148 -5.76 2.42 -0.96
C LEU A 148 -6.32 3.62 -1.73
N LEU A 149 -6.02 4.85 -1.32
CA LEU A 149 -6.45 6.07 -2.02
C LEU A 149 -5.86 6.16 -3.43
N GLY A 150 -4.57 5.80 -3.57
CA GLY A 150 -3.91 5.75 -4.87
C GLY A 150 -4.53 4.73 -5.83
N ASN A 151 -5.03 3.61 -5.32
CA ASN A 151 -5.79 2.65 -6.12
C ASN A 151 -7.14 3.23 -6.56
N CYS A 152 -7.87 3.92 -5.69
CA CYS A 152 -9.11 4.59 -6.06
C CYS A 152 -8.88 5.59 -7.20
N VAL A 153 -7.89 6.48 -7.07
CA VAL A 153 -7.56 7.47 -8.12
C VAL A 153 -7.24 6.82 -9.48
N LYS A 154 -6.57 5.66 -9.45
CA LYS A 154 -6.13 4.98 -10.69
C LYS A 154 -7.22 4.15 -11.35
N TYR A 155 -8.05 3.47 -10.57
CA TYR A 155 -8.90 2.40 -11.07
C TYR A 155 -10.40 2.67 -10.89
N ALA A 156 -10.81 3.65 -10.09
CA ALA A 156 -12.22 3.98 -9.97
C ALA A 156 -12.76 4.61 -11.24
N MET A 157 -14.05 4.37 -11.49
CA MET A 157 -14.79 4.94 -12.62
C MET A 157 -14.98 6.45 -12.41
N PRO A 158 -14.54 7.32 -13.33
CA PRO A 158 -14.75 8.75 -13.24
C PRO A 158 -16.24 9.10 -13.12
N GLY A 159 -16.56 10.18 -12.42
CA GLY A 159 -17.95 10.58 -12.16
C GLY A 159 -18.62 9.80 -11.03
N THR A 160 -17.90 8.91 -10.34
CA THR A 160 -18.44 8.13 -9.21
C THR A 160 -17.90 8.59 -7.87
N ARG A 161 -18.45 8.02 -6.79
CA ARG A 161 -18.03 8.29 -5.42
C ARG A 161 -17.05 7.25 -4.93
N VAL A 162 -16.12 7.70 -4.08
CA VAL A 162 -15.25 6.84 -3.26
C VAL A 162 -15.73 6.94 -1.82
N TYR A 163 -16.21 5.84 -1.25
CA TYR A 163 -16.72 5.81 0.11
C TYR A 163 -15.63 5.35 1.07
N LEU A 164 -15.42 6.13 2.13
CA LEU A 164 -14.49 5.83 3.21
C LEU A 164 -15.29 5.81 4.51
N ASP A 165 -15.50 4.63 5.07
CA ASP A 165 -16.26 4.47 6.31
C ASP A 165 -15.31 4.05 7.42
N VAL A 166 -15.18 4.86 8.47
CA VAL A 166 -14.44 4.54 9.69
C VAL A 166 -15.42 4.27 10.82
N LYS A 167 -15.21 3.20 11.56
CA LYS A 167 -16.01 2.88 12.73
C LYS A 167 -15.25 2.05 13.76
N ALA A 168 -15.65 2.14 15.03
CA ALA A 168 -15.28 1.16 16.03
C ALA A 168 -16.23 -0.04 15.92
N TRP A 169 -15.68 -1.25 15.83
CA TRP A 169 -16.44 -2.48 15.73
C TRP A 169 -15.68 -3.62 16.37
N ASP A 170 -16.33 -4.32 17.33
CA ASP A 170 -15.77 -5.48 18.01
C ASP A 170 -14.36 -5.27 18.57
N GLY A 171 -14.14 -4.11 19.23
CA GLY A 171 -12.85 -3.75 19.81
C GLY A 171 -11.78 -3.37 18.80
N ASN A 172 -12.16 -3.11 17.55
CA ASN A 172 -11.25 -2.68 16.49
C ASN A 172 -11.71 -1.37 15.86
N VAL A 173 -10.76 -0.58 15.38
CA VAL A 173 -10.98 0.51 14.43
C VAL A 173 -10.97 -0.09 13.02
N VAL A 174 -12.06 0.09 12.29
CA VAL A 174 -12.27 -0.49 10.96
C VAL A 174 -12.42 0.63 9.94
N LEU A 175 -11.55 0.65 8.94
CA LEU A 175 -11.68 1.47 7.73
C LEU A 175 -12.16 0.60 6.58
N SER A 176 -13.23 1.03 5.92
CA SER A 176 -13.70 0.44 4.66
C SER A 176 -13.59 1.47 3.55
N VAL A 177 -12.84 1.15 2.51
CA VAL A 177 -12.69 1.96 1.28
C VAL A 177 -13.41 1.25 0.15
N LYS A 178 -14.37 1.93 -0.50
CA LYS A 178 -15.22 1.36 -1.55
C LYS A 178 -15.25 2.27 -2.76
N ASN A 179 -15.11 1.68 -3.95
CA ASN A 179 -15.29 2.38 -5.22
C ASN A 179 -15.83 1.43 -6.30
N VAL A 180 -16.44 1.98 -7.33
CA VAL A 180 -16.78 1.27 -8.57
C VAL A 180 -15.54 1.27 -9.46
N SER A 181 -15.14 0.11 -9.95
CA SER A 181 -14.01 -0.01 -10.88
C SER A 181 -14.39 0.48 -12.28
N ARG A 182 -13.42 1.10 -12.96
CA ARG A 182 -13.57 1.49 -14.38
C ARG A 182 -13.67 0.27 -15.29
N GLU A 183 -12.90 -0.75 -14.98
CA GLU A 183 -12.83 -1.98 -15.75
C GLU A 183 -13.44 -3.13 -14.94
N PRO A 184 -14.03 -4.14 -15.60
CA PRO A 184 -14.60 -5.30 -14.92
C PRO A 184 -13.56 -6.01 -14.05
N LEU A 185 -13.95 -6.35 -12.81
CA LEU A 185 -13.11 -7.07 -11.88
C LEU A 185 -13.32 -8.59 -12.01
N ASN A 186 -12.83 -9.18 -13.10
CA ASN A 186 -12.96 -10.60 -13.40
C ASN A 186 -11.88 -11.47 -12.70
N ILE A 187 -11.27 -10.96 -11.63
CA ILE A 187 -10.19 -11.60 -10.89
C ILE A 187 -10.64 -11.84 -9.45
N PRO A 188 -10.43 -13.04 -8.90
CA PRO A 188 -10.69 -13.29 -7.49
C PRO A 188 -9.89 -12.34 -6.58
N ALA A 189 -10.48 -11.92 -5.47
CA ALA A 189 -9.87 -10.98 -4.52
C ALA A 189 -8.48 -11.45 -4.06
N ASP A 190 -8.30 -12.75 -3.78
CA ASP A 190 -7.02 -13.32 -3.36
C ASP A 190 -5.93 -13.15 -4.41
N ARG A 191 -6.29 -13.27 -5.69
CA ARG A 191 -5.35 -13.07 -6.80
C ARG A 191 -4.93 -11.61 -6.94
N LEU A 192 -5.84 -10.65 -6.70
CA LEU A 192 -5.48 -9.22 -6.72
C LEU A 192 -4.56 -8.80 -5.56
N MET A 193 -4.52 -9.59 -4.50
CA MET A 193 -3.60 -9.38 -3.38
C MET A 193 -2.22 -10.02 -3.58
N GLU A 194 -2.05 -10.84 -4.63
CA GLU A 194 -0.74 -11.40 -4.99
C GLU A 194 0.17 -10.28 -5.55
N ARG A 195 1.49 -10.48 -5.41
CA ARG A 195 2.47 -9.51 -5.94
C ARG A 195 2.51 -9.53 -7.46
N PHE A 196 2.64 -8.35 -8.06
CA PHE A 196 2.72 -8.17 -9.53
C PHE A 196 1.47 -8.59 -10.29
N VAL A 197 0.38 -8.93 -9.60
CA VAL A 197 -0.88 -9.22 -10.25
C VAL A 197 -1.61 -7.92 -10.56
N ARG A 198 -2.11 -7.84 -11.79
CA ARG A 198 -2.92 -6.74 -12.31
C ARG A 198 -4.06 -7.33 -13.11
N GLY A 199 -5.21 -6.67 -13.13
CA GLY A 199 -6.30 -7.04 -14.02
C GLY A 199 -5.81 -7.08 -15.48
N GLU A 200 -6.30 -8.00 -16.29
CA GLU A 200 -5.80 -8.17 -17.67
C GLU A 200 -5.89 -6.90 -18.49
N GLU A 201 -6.97 -6.14 -18.34
CA GLU A 201 -7.22 -4.88 -19.05
C GLU A 201 -6.48 -3.68 -18.42
N SER A 202 -6.05 -3.78 -17.17
CA SER A 202 -5.29 -2.73 -16.47
C SER A 202 -3.79 -2.72 -16.79
N ARG A 203 -3.32 -3.55 -17.73
CA ARG A 203 -1.89 -3.59 -18.15
C ARG A 203 -1.41 -2.27 -18.77
N THR A 204 -2.32 -1.49 -19.34
CA THR A 204 -2.04 -0.18 -19.92
C THR A 204 -1.99 0.94 -18.90
N THR A 205 -2.62 0.78 -17.72
CA THR A 205 -2.60 1.79 -16.66
C THR A 205 -1.28 1.77 -15.89
N GLU A 206 -0.83 2.91 -15.38
CA GLU A 206 0.41 3.02 -14.61
C GLU A 206 0.26 2.41 -13.22
N GLY A 207 1.00 1.32 -12.92
CA GLY A 207 1.00 0.70 -11.59
C GLY A 207 2.05 -0.41 -11.46
N SER A 208 2.53 -0.68 -10.23
CA SER A 208 3.47 -1.75 -9.90
C SER A 208 2.80 -3.13 -9.74
N GLY A 209 1.51 -3.15 -9.44
CA GLY A 209 0.82 -4.36 -8.97
C GLY A 209 1.27 -4.79 -7.56
N LEU A 210 1.93 -3.91 -6.81
CA LEU A 210 2.43 -4.17 -5.46
C LEU A 210 1.62 -3.46 -4.37
N GLY A 211 0.84 -2.42 -4.70
CA GLY A 211 0.21 -1.56 -3.71
C GLY A 211 -0.70 -2.29 -2.72
N LEU A 212 -1.56 -3.21 -3.21
CA LEU A 212 -2.46 -3.98 -2.33
C LEU A 212 -1.69 -4.99 -1.47
N SER A 213 -0.69 -5.68 -2.05
CA SER A 213 0.15 -6.62 -1.29
C SER A 213 0.99 -5.92 -0.23
N ILE A 214 1.48 -4.69 -0.50
CA ILE A 214 2.18 -3.84 0.48
C ILE A 214 1.20 -3.42 1.58
N ALA A 215 0.03 -2.89 1.23
CA ALA A 215 -0.97 -2.47 2.20
C ALA A 215 -1.38 -3.62 3.13
N ARG A 216 -1.61 -4.81 2.59
CA ARG A 216 -1.89 -6.02 3.37
C ARG A 216 -0.73 -6.37 4.31
N SER A 217 0.49 -6.48 3.77
CA SER A 217 1.66 -6.88 4.56
C SER A 217 1.97 -5.89 5.69
N LEU A 218 1.88 -4.58 5.42
CA LEU A 218 2.08 -3.53 6.43
C LEU A 218 0.98 -3.52 7.49
N THR A 219 -0.26 -3.83 7.13
CA THR A 219 -1.37 -3.97 8.08
C THR A 219 -1.14 -5.16 9.01
N GLU A 220 -0.85 -6.35 8.42
CA GLU A 220 -0.63 -7.59 9.17
C GLU A 220 0.62 -7.49 10.09
N LEU A 221 1.70 -6.88 9.61
CA LEU A 221 2.94 -6.68 10.37
C LEU A 221 2.72 -5.83 11.64
N GLN A 222 1.74 -4.94 11.59
CA GLN A 222 1.37 -4.08 12.73
C GLN A 222 0.31 -4.72 13.64
N GLY A 223 -0.16 -5.93 13.32
CA GLY A 223 -1.16 -6.66 14.10
C GLY A 223 -2.61 -6.33 13.70
N GLY A 224 -2.80 -5.65 12.58
CA GLY A 224 -4.11 -5.44 11.96
C GLY A 224 -4.53 -6.58 11.03
N THR A 225 -5.71 -6.45 10.44
CA THR A 225 -6.21 -7.36 9.40
C THR A 225 -6.57 -6.60 8.13
N PHE A 226 -6.32 -7.22 6.99
CA PHE A 226 -6.64 -6.67 5.67
C PHE A 226 -7.54 -7.66 4.92
N ARG A 227 -8.66 -7.18 4.40
CA ARG A 227 -9.58 -7.96 3.58
C ARG A 227 -9.97 -7.20 2.34
N LEU A 228 -10.13 -7.92 1.23
CA LEU A 228 -10.61 -7.41 -0.04
C LEU A 228 -11.88 -8.18 -0.42
N ASP A 229 -12.94 -7.44 -0.70
CA ASP A 229 -14.20 -7.96 -1.21
C ASP A 229 -14.42 -7.37 -2.61
N ILE A 230 -14.81 -8.23 -3.56
CA ILE A 230 -15.16 -7.84 -4.93
C ILE A 230 -16.54 -8.39 -5.22
N ASP A 231 -17.42 -7.52 -5.70
CA ASP A 231 -18.77 -7.88 -6.13
C ASP A 231 -19.09 -7.15 -7.45
N GLY A 232 -18.99 -7.88 -8.56
CA GLY A 232 -19.02 -7.29 -9.89
C GLY A 232 -17.93 -6.24 -10.05
N ASP A 233 -18.32 -4.99 -10.31
CA ASP A 233 -17.40 -3.86 -10.45
C ASP A 233 -17.13 -3.14 -9.12
N LEU A 234 -17.74 -3.57 -8.02
CA LEU A 234 -17.53 -2.99 -6.73
C LEU A 234 -16.24 -3.55 -6.09
N PHE A 235 -15.29 -2.66 -5.91
CA PHE A 235 -14.08 -2.91 -5.11
C PHE A 235 -14.29 -2.41 -3.69
N LYS A 236 -13.97 -3.26 -2.70
CA LYS A 236 -14.02 -2.90 -1.29
C LYS A 236 -12.83 -3.47 -0.54
N ALA A 237 -11.97 -2.58 -0.05
CA ALA A 237 -10.89 -2.93 0.86
C ALA A 237 -11.32 -2.60 2.30
N VAL A 238 -11.04 -3.52 3.22
CA VAL A 238 -11.32 -3.36 4.65
C VAL A 238 -10.03 -3.56 5.42
N VAL A 239 -9.66 -2.57 6.22
CA VAL A 239 -8.50 -2.58 7.10
C VAL A 239 -8.99 -2.45 8.53
N SER A 240 -8.50 -3.28 9.45
CA SER A 240 -8.82 -3.14 10.86
C SER A 240 -7.59 -3.24 11.75
N PHE A 241 -7.61 -2.47 12.83
CA PHE A 241 -6.58 -2.48 13.88
C PHE A 241 -7.25 -2.56 15.24
N PRO A 242 -6.65 -3.24 16.23
CA PRO A 242 -7.14 -3.21 17.61
C PRO A 242 -7.28 -1.77 18.10
N GLU A 243 -8.44 -1.43 18.67
CA GLU A 243 -8.67 -0.12 19.25
C GLU A 243 -7.86 0.05 20.53
N CYS A 244 -7.04 1.07 20.57
CA CYS A 244 -6.35 1.50 21.78
C CYS A 244 -7.29 2.40 22.60
N ARG A 245 -8.06 1.83 23.51
CA ARG A 245 -8.93 2.62 24.41
C ARG A 245 -8.10 3.61 25.20
N ALA A 246 -8.60 4.84 25.33
CA ALA A 246 -8.00 5.81 26.24
C ALA A 246 -7.85 5.14 27.62
N LEU A 247 -6.67 5.22 28.21
CA LEU A 247 -6.54 4.98 29.65
C LEU A 247 -7.55 5.93 30.31
N THR A 248 -8.67 5.39 30.76
CA THR A 248 -9.59 6.14 31.61
C THR A 248 -8.75 6.63 32.77
N ALA A 249 -8.56 7.95 32.85
CA ALA A 249 -7.95 8.56 34.03
C ALA A 249 -8.69 7.97 35.24
N ALA A 250 -7.94 7.38 36.17
CA ALA A 250 -8.50 6.88 37.40
C ALA A 250 -9.32 8.03 38.01
N PRO A 251 -10.54 7.77 38.54
CA PRO A 251 -11.30 8.81 39.20
C PRO A 251 -10.46 9.41 40.32
N PRO A 252 -10.44 10.74 40.50
CA PRO A 252 -9.72 11.36 41.61
C PRO A 252 -10.24 10.78 42.93
N LEU A 253 -9.30 10.36 43.78
CA LEU A 253 -9.51 9.86 45.13
C LEU A 253 -10.18 10.94 45.99
#